data_04ba6a1dc26e8da189e29c1ddea9688a
#
_entry.id   04ba6a1dc26e8da189e29c1ddea9688a
#
_cell.length_a   1.000
_cell.length_b   1.000
_cell.length_c   1.000
_cell.angle_alpha   90.00
_cell.angle_beta   90.00
_cell.angle_gamma   90.00
#
_symmetry.space_group_name_H-M   'P 1'
#
loop_
_entity.id
_entity.type
_entity.pdbx_description
1 polymer ?
#
loop_
_entity_poly.entity_id
_entity_poly.type
_entity_poly.pdbx_seq_one_letter_code
_entity_poly.pdbx_strand_id
1 'polypeptide(L)'
;AGLSLALIPLHFWLPRVTETAPFQVTAWLGIVGQLGILGLVLRLLTEYDWLLTVTPLIYTFILGGLASVILGGALALAAPTPRHWFAYAMIFSTGIAVVGFGLFVQQGAGGAALALVNRTLAILVATAGFRAVPNLATHWDDLRGMGRHVPPAGVALGVAAAAFAAFPPLAGFPAAWLIYRAAFDAAPVLAYLLAPGMVLMA
;
A
#
# COMPACT_ATOMS: atom_id res chain seq x y z
N ALA A 1 -9.40 -2.43 -13.70
CA ALA A 1 -8.35 -1.76 -12.91
C ALA A 1 -8.60 -1.90 -11.40
N GLY A 2 -9.76 -1.49 -10.86
CA GLY A 2 -10.03 -1.53 -9.42
C GLY A 2 -9.89 -2.91 -8.79
N LEU A 3 -10.40 -3.97 -9.43
CA LEU A 3 -10.25 -5.35 -8.98
C LEU A 3 -8.79 -5.77 -8.92
N SER A 4 -8.03 -5.50 -9.95
CA SER A 4 -6.63 -5.93 -10.06
C SER A 4 -5.69 -5.13 -9.15
N LEU A 5 -6.02 -3.86 -8.86
CA LEU A 5 -5.32 -3.04 -7.88
C LEU A 5 -5.69 -3.40 -6.43
N ALA A 6 -6.63 -4.31 -6.24
CA ALA A 6 -7.18 -4.66 -4.92
C ALA A 6 -7.69 -3.44 -4.13
N LEU A 7 -8.28 -2.45 -4.85
CA LEU A 7 -8.92 -1.31 -4.20
C LEU A 7 -10.22 -1.74 -3.54
N ILE A 8 -10.54 -1.16 -2.41
CA ILE A 8 -11.83 -1.38 -1.75
C ILE A 8 -12.96 -0.77 -2.60
N PRO A 9 -14.05 -1.51 -2.83
CA PRO A 9 -14.46 -2.77 -2.19
C PRO A 9 -13.94 -4.08 -2.81
N LEU A 10 -13.16 -4.06 -3.89
CA LEU A 10 -12.76 -5.23 -4.69
C LEU A 10 -11.45 -5.90 -4.19
N HIS A 11 -11.14 -5.80 -2.93
CA HIS A 11 -9.86 -6.22 -2.33
C HIS A 11 -9.80 -7.69 -1.87
N PHE A 12 -10.93 -8.40 -1.84
CA PHE A 12 -11.07 -9.71 -1.18
C PHE A 12 -10.14 -10.81 -1.66
N TRP A 13 -9.68 -10.71 -2.89
CA TRP A 13 -8.81 -11.73 -3.49
C TRP A 13 -7.38 -11.68 -2.92
N LEU A 14 -6.87 -10.49 -2.58
CA LEU A 14 -5.47 -10.33 -2.16
C LEU A 14 -5.15 -11.03 -0.82
N PRO A 15 -5.95 -10.88 0.25
CA PRO A 15 -5.75 -11.64 1.49
C PRO A 15 -5.82 -13.16 1.27
N ARG A 16 -6.77 -13.63 0.46
CA ARG A 16 -6.90 -15.07 0.15
C ARG A 16 -5.68 -15.61 -0.60
N VAL A 17 -5.16 -14.87 -1.58
CA VAL A 17 -3.94 -15.25 -2.30
C VAL A 17 -2.75 -15.27 -1.33
N THR A 18 -2.65 -14.29 -0.45
CA THR A 18 -1.54 -14.21 0.52
C THR A 18 -1.56 -15.37 1.51
N GLU A 19 -2.74 -15.91 1.86
CA GLU A 19 -2.86 -17.08 2.73
C GLU A 19 -2.36 -18.36 2.08
N THR A 20 -2.68 -18.57 0.81
CA THR A 20 -2.49 -19.86 0.12
C THR A 20 -1.24 -19.90 -0.75
N ALA A 21 -0.85 -18.77 -1.32
CA ALA A 21 0.29 -18.69 -2.22
C ALA A 21 1.63 -18.49 -1.46
N PRO A 22 2.75 -18.92 -2.05
CA PRO A 22 4.07 -18.54 -1.57
C PRO A 22 4.25 -17.01 -1.58
N PHE A 23 4.99 -16.47 -0.60
CA PHE A 23 5.21 -15.02 -0.48
C PHE A 23 5.80 -14.39 -1.76
N GLN A 24 6.60 -15.14 -2.53
CA GLN A 24 7.17 -14.67 -3.79
C GLN A 24 6.09 -14.41 -4.84
N VAL A 25 5.08 -15.27 -4.92
CA VAL A 25 3.95 -15.10 -5.86
C VAL A 25 3.13 -13.89 -5.47
N THR A 26 2.85 -13.72 -4.19
CA THR A 26 2.15 -12.54 -3.66
C THR A 26 2.95 -11.26 -3.92
N ALA A 27 4.28 -11.29 -3.72
CA ALA A 27 5.16 -10.16 -4.02
C ALA A 27 5.15 -9.82 -5.52
N TRP A 28 5.24 -10.83 -6.37
CA TRP A 28 5.20 -10.63 -7.82
C TRP A 28 3.88 -10.00 -8.27
N LEU A 29 2.75 -10.50 -7.78
CA LEU A 29 1.43 -9.93 -8.05
C LEU A 29 1.30 -8.49 -7.52
N GLY A 30 1.79 -8.26 -6.30
CA GLY A 30 1.76 -6.95 -5.67
C GLY A 30 2.69 -5.93 -6.33
N ILE A 31 3.79 -6.33 -6.93
CA ILE A 31 4.73 -5.45 -7.62
C ILE A 31 4.37 -5.36 -9.11
N VAL A 32 4.59 -6.43 -9.85
CA VAL A 32 4.48 -6.42 -11.32
C VAL A 32 3.04 -6.25 -11.77
N GLY A 33 2.12 -7.02 -11.18
CA GLY A 33 0.71 -6.97 -11.53
C GLY A 33 0.09 -5.60 -11.27
N GLN A 34 0.28 -5.06 -10.07
CA GLN A 34 -0.36 -3.78 -9.70
C GLN A 34 0.33 -2.58 -10.33
N LEU A 35 1.68 -2.56 -10.43
CA LEU A 35 2.39 -1.48 -11.13
C LEU A 35 2.07 -1.46 -12.62
N GLY A 36 1.98 -2.63 -13.27
CA GLY A 36 1.62 -2.72 -14.69
C GLY A 36 0.23 -2.15 -14.96
N ILE A 37 -0.76 -2.49 -14.13
CA ILE A 37 -2.12 -1.98 -14.28
C ILE A 37 -2.20 -0.49 -13.97
N LEU A 38 -1.51 -0.02 -12.92
CA LEU A 38 -1.49 1.40 -12.58
C LEU A 38 -0.81 2.21 -13.69
N GLY A 39 0.32 1.71 -14.22
CA GLY A 39 1.01 2.32 -15.35
C GLY A 39 0.14 2.38 -16.61
N LEU A 40 -0.62 1.31 -16.92
CA LEU A 40 -1.58 1.31 -18.02
C LEU A 40 -2.69 2.35 -17.82
N VAL A 41 -3.26 2.42 -16.62
CA VAL A 41 -4.30 3.41 -16.30
C VAL A 41 -3.76 4.84 -16.44
N LEU A 42 -2.57 5.10 -15.89
CA LEU A 42 -1.94 6.43 -16.02
C LEU A 42 -1.67 6.78 -17.49
N ARG A 43 -1.19 5.82 -18.29
CA ARG A 43 -0.97 6.04 -19.72
C ARG A 43 -2.26 6.35 -20.45
N LEU A 44 -3.36 5.64 -20.16
CA LEU A 44 -4.67 5.95 -20.75
C LEU A 44 -5.14 7.37 -20.39
N LEU A 45 -4.90 7.79 -19.14
CA LEU A 45 -5.27 9.15 -18.71
C LEU A 45 -4.42 10.24 -19.37
N THR A 46 -3.16 9.95 -19.73
CA THR A 46 -2.30 10.90 -20.44
C THR A 46 -2.55 10.95 -21.96
N GLU A 47 -2.98 9.84 -22.55
CA GLU A 47 -3.29 9.77 -23.99
C GLU A 47 -4.69 10.33 -24.32
N TYR A 48 -5.62 10.28 -23.37
CA TYR A 48 -7.01 10.66 -23.56
C TYR A 48 -7.43 11.75 -22.57
N ASP A 49 -7.07 13.01 -22.87
CA ASP A 49 -7.36 14.18 -22.02
C ASP A 49 -8.83 14.33 -21.64
N TRP A 50 -9.75 13.89 -22.51
CA TRP A 50 -11.18 13.92 -22.23
C TRP A 50 -11.59 13.06 -21.01
N LEU A 51 -10.81 12.02 -20.66
CA LEU A 51 -11.06 11.20 -19.47
C LEU A 51 -10.91 12.02 -18.18
N LEU A 52 -10.04 13.03 -18.18
CA LEU A 52 -9.83 13.93 -17.04
C LEU A 52 -11.01 14.90 -16.85
N THR A 53 -11.82 15.13 -17.89
CA THR A 53 -13.03 15.95 -17.79
C THR A 53 -14.21 15.16 -17.20
N VAL A 54 -14.10 13.83 -17.11
CA VAL A 54 -15.11 12.95 -16.53
C VAL A 54 -15.02 13.00 -15.03
N THR A 55 -15.69 13.94 -14.40
CA THR A 55 -15.74 14.15 -12.95
C THR A 55 -15.94 12.86 -12.13
N PRO A 56 -16.83 11.90 -12.49
CA PRO A 56 -16.98 10.66 -11.76
C PRO A 56 -15.71 9.81 -11.68
N LEU A 57 -14.84 9.87 -12.69
CA LEU A 57 -13.59 9.09 -12.71
C LEU A 57 -12.62 9.58 -11.62
N ILE A 58 -12.45 10.90 -11.49
CA ILE A 58 -11.59 11.52 -10.47
C ILE A 58 -12.07 11.12 -9.07
N TYR A 59 -13.37 11.27 -8.80
CA TYR A 59 -13.92 10.86 -7.50
C TYR A 59 -13.76 9.36 -7.24
N THR A 60 -13.85 8.50 -8.26
CA THR A 60 -13.62 7.05 -8.10
C THR A 60 -12.19 6.76 -7.63
N PHE A 61 -11.18 7.45 -8.18
CA PHE A 61 -9.79 7.31 -7.73
C PHE A 61 -9.60 7.80 -6.29
N ILE A 62 -10.10 8.99 -5.98
CA ILE A 62 -9.96 9.57 -4.64
C ILE A 62 -10.71 8.73 -3.61
N LEU A 63 -11.98 8.42 -3.82
CA LEU A 63 -12.81 7.67 -2.86
C LEU A 63 -12.34 6.22 -2.71
N GLY A 64 -12.01 5.55 -3.81
CA GLY A 64 -11.47 4.18 -3.78
C GLY A 64 -10.10 4.12 -3.09
N GLY A 65 -9.25 5.12 -3.33
CA GLY A 65 -7.97 5.25 -2.65
C GLY A 65 -8.14 5.55 -1.15
N LEU A 66 -8.98 6.52 -0.77
CA LEU A 66 -9.28 6.86 0.63
C LEU A 66 -9.87 5.65 1.39
N ALA A 67 -10.86 4.97 0.80
CA ALA A 67 -11.43 3.76 1.37
C ALA A 67 -10.34 2.71 1.63
N SER A 68 -9.42 2.53 0.67
CA SER A 68 -8.30 1.58 0.79
C SER A 68 -7.29 2.00 1.86
N VAL A 69 -7.05 3.30 2.06
CA VAL A 69 -6.18 3.81 3.13
C VAL A 69 -6.84 3.55 4.50
N ILE A 70 -8.08 3.97 4.70
CA ILE A 70 -8.75 3.88 5.99
C ILE A 70 -9.03 2.42 6.36
N LEU A 71 -9.71 1.68 5.49
CA LEU A 71 -10.09 0.31 5.78
C LEU A 71 -8.90 -0.65 5.69
N GLY A 72 -7.94 -0.42 4.78
CA GLY A 72 -6.70 -1.19 4.71
C GLY A 72 -5.87 -1.05 5.99
N GLY A 73 -5.75 0.17 6.54
CA GLY A 73 -5.10 0.41 7.83
C GLY A 73 -5.83 -0.25 8.99
N ALA A 74 -7.16 -0.09 9.07
CA ALA A 74 -7.98 -0.72 10.12
C ALA A 74 -7.92 -2.25 10.07
N LEU A 75 -8.01 -2.84 8.88
CA LEU A 75 -7.91 -4.29 8.69
C LEU A 75 -6.50 -4.83 8.97
N ALA A 76 -5.45 -4.03 8.70
CA ALA A 76 -4.09 -4.40 9.07
C ALA A 76 -3.91 -4.50 10.58
N LEU A 77 -4.48 -3.57 11.37
CA LEU A 77 -4.48 -3.66 12.84
C LEU A 77 -5.27 -4.85 13.36
N ALA A 78 -6.38 -5.20 12.71
CA ALA A 78 -7.22 -6.33 13.08
C ALA A 78 -6.78 -7.65 12.45
N ALA A 79 -5.64 -7.69 11.77
CA ALA A 79 -5.19 -8.85 11.00
C ALA A 79 -4.95 -10.08 11.89
N PRO A 80 -5.63 -11.21 11.63
CA PRO A 80 -5.51 -12.41 12.46
C PRO A 80 -4.15 -13.11 12.30
N THR A 81 -3.49 -12.94 11.17
CA THR A 81 -2.20 -13.55 10.86
C THR A 81 -1.24 -12.56 10.21
N PRO A 82 0.09 -12.79 10.29
CA PRO A 82 1.08 -11.98 9.59
C PRO A 82 0.85 -11.92 8.06
N ARG A 83 0.29 -12.98 7.48
CA ARG A 83 -0.05 -13.05 6.06
C ARG A 83 -1.17 -12.08 5.69
N HIS A 84 -2.22 -12.02 6.51
CA HIS A 84 -3.30 -11.04 6.34
C HIS A 84 -2.79 -9.61 6.51
N TRP A 85 -1.97 -9.38 7.54
CA TRP A 85 -1.35 -8.07 7.76
C TRP A 85 -0.57 -7.61 6.52
N PHE A 86 0.23 -8.49 5.93
CA PHE A 86 0.98 -8.17 4.72
C PHE A 86 0.07 -7.80 3.53
N ALA A 87 -1.04 -8.53 3.34
CA ALA A 87 -2.02 -8.21 2.33
C ALA A 87 -2.67 -6.84 2.56
N TYR A 88 -3.10 -6.55 3.78
CA TYR A 88 -3.73 -5.27 4.12
C TYR A 88 -2.76 -4.09 4.06
N ALA A 89 -1.49 -4.29 4.42
CA ALA A 89 -0.44 -3.30 4.22
C ALA A 89 -0.21 -2.97 2.72
N MET A 90 -0.31 -3.98 1.85
CA MET A 90 -0.28 -3.76 0.39
C MET A 90 -1.51 -2.99 -0.11
N ILE A 91 -2.72 -3.28 0.40
CA ILE A 91 -3.95 -2.54 0.04
C ILE A 91 -3.84 -1.09 0.50
N PHE A 92 -3.41 -0.86 1.74
CA PHE A 92 -3.17 0.46 2.30
C PHE A 92 -2.21 1.29 1.44
N SER A 93 -1.04 0.73 1.13
CA SER A 93 -0.01 1.43 0.35
C SER A 93 -0.42 1.69 -1.10
N THR A 94 -1.24 0.80 -1.71
CA THR A 94 -1.85 1.04 -3.02
C THR A 94 -2.84 2.20 -2.94
N GLY A 95 -3.65 2.26 -1.87
CA GLY A 95 -4.60 3.35 -1.62
C GLY A 95 -3.92 4.72 -1.58
N ILE A 96 -2.80 4.83 -0.86
CA ILE A 96 -1.99 6.07 -0.79
C ILE A 96 -1.55 6.51 -2.19
N ALA A 97 -0.98 5.61 -2.99
CA ALA A 97 -0.52 5.92 -4.33
C ALA A 97 -1.68 6.35 -5.25
N VAL A 98 -2.82 5.66 -5.16
CA VAL A 98 -4.01 5.96 -5.97
C VAL A 98 -4.59 7.33 -5.61
N VAL A 99 -4.65 7.71 -4.33
CA VAL A 99 -5.05 9.06 -3.92
C VAL A 99 -4.08 10.10 -4.50
N GLY A 100 -2.77 9.88 -4.36
CA GLY A 100 -1.77 10.82 -4.87
C GLY A 100 -1.89 11.06 -6.37
N PHE A 101 -2.13 10.02 -7.18
CA PHE A 101 -2.42 10.18 -8.61
C PHE A 101 -3.79 10.81 -8.87
N GLY A 102 -4.80 10.46 -8.07
CA GLY A 102 -6.17 10.97 -8.22
C GLY A 102 -6.32 12.47 -7.93
N LEU A 103 -5.33 13.10 -7.29
CA LEU A 103 -5.31 14.55 -7.10
C LEU A 103 -4.96 15.30 -8.40
N PHE A 104 -4.38 14.65 -9.40
CA PHE A 104 -3.97 15.21 -10.70
C PHE A 104 -3.11 16.49 -10.60
N VAL A 105 -2.36 16.64 -9.52
CA VAL A 105 -1.37 17.71 -9.31
C VAL A 105 0.04 17.15 -9.28
N GLN A 106 1.01 17.94 -9.73
CA GLN A 106 2.41 17.47 -9.83
C GLN A 106 2.97 16.96 -8.51
N GLN A 107 2.67 17.62 -7.41
CA GLN A 107 3.12 17.20 -6.06
C GLN A 107 2.49 15.86 -5.66
N GLY A 108 1.19 15.66 -5.93
CA GLY A 108 0.48 14.42 -5.69
C GLY A 108 1.06 13.25 -6.49
N ALA A 109 1.29 13.47 -7.79
CA ALA A 109 1.90 12.49 -8.69
C ALA A 109 3.33 12.14 -8.26
N GLY A 110 4.15 13.13 -7.89
CA GLY A 110 5.50 12.90 -7.36
C GLY A 110 5.50 12.10 -6.07
N GLY A 111 4.61 12.44 -5.13
CA GLY A 111 4.40 11.68 -3.90
C GLY A 111 3.95 10.25 -4.16
N ALA A 112 3.01 10.05 -5.10
CA ALA A 112 2.53 8.71 -5.48
C ALA A 112 3.63 7.85 -6.13
N ALA A 113 4.45 8.41 -7.01
CA ALA A 113 5.60 7.72 -7.59
C ALA A 113 6.59 7.26 -6.50
N LEU A 114 6.92 8.16 -5.56
CA LEU A 114 7.79 7.83 -4.44
C LEU A 114 7.16 6.78 -3.51
N ALA A 115 5.84 6.85 -3.28
CA ALA A 115 5.10 5.84 -2.52
C ALA A 115 5.16 4.46 -3.19
N LEU A 116 5.08 4.37 -4.52
CA LEU A 116 5.22 3.11 -5.25
C LEU A 116 6.63 2.52 -5.17
N VAL A 117 7.67 3.35 -5.20
CA VAL A 117 9.05 2.91 -4.99
C VAL A 117 9.20 2.36 -3.57
N ASN A 118 8.79 3.11 -2.55
CA ASN A 118 8.83 2.67 -1.15
C ASN A 118 8.06 1.37 -0.94
N ARG A 119 6.85 1.27 -1.49
CA ARG A 119 6.02 0.08 -1.44
C ARG A 119 6.70 -1.14 -2.06
N THR A 120 7.32 -0.98 -3.23
CA THR A 120 8.04 -2.06 -3.91
C THR A 120 9.17 -2.57 -3.04
N LEU A 121 9.98 -1.68 -2.47
CA LEU A 121 11.05 -2.04 -1.56
C LEU A 121 10.51 -2.72 -0.29
N ALA A 122 9.45 -2.19 0.30
CA ALA A 122 8.81 -2.77 1.49
C ALA A 122 8.29 -4.21 1.22
N ILE A 123 7.66 -4.46 0.07
CA ILE A 123 7.20 -5.80 -0.33
C ILE A 123 8.38 -6.76 -0.49
N LEU A 124 9.47 -6.34 -1.13
CA LEU A 124 10.66 -7.17 -1.31
C LEU A 124 11.31 -7.52 0.02
N VAL A 125 11.49 -6.54 0.89
CA VAL A 125 12.09 -6.72 2.22
C VAL A 125 11.19 -7.60 3.11
N ALA A 126 9.87 -7.36 3.12
CA ALA A 126 8.91 -8.21 3.84
C ALA A 126 8.96 -9.67 3.36
N THR A 127 8.97 -9.87 2.04
CA THR A 127 9.04 -11.20 1.43
C THR A 127 10.32 -11.94 1.83
N ALA A 128 11.46 -11.25 1.84
CA ALA A 128 12.74 -11.81 2.29
C ALA A 128 12.66 -12.19 3.79
N GLY A 129 12.09 -11.33 4.63
CA GLY A 129 11.88 -11.58 6.04
C GLY A 129 10.99 -12.80 6.31
N PHE A 130 9.82 -12.86 5.67
CA PHE A 130 8.88 -13.98 5.82
C PHE A 130 9.43 -15.33 5.35
N ARG A 131 10.26 -15.33 4.30
CA ARG A 131 10.92 -16.58 3.84
C ARG A 131 11.86 -17.20 4.85
N ALA A 132 12.44 -16.39 5.70
CA ALA A 132 13.37 -16.86 6.73
C ALA A 132 12.65 -17.37 8.00
N VAL A 133 11.32 -17.22 8.08
CA VAL A 133 10.52 -17.70 9.22
C VAL A 133 10.19 -19.17 9.05
N PRO A 134 10.51 -20.03 10.03
CA PRO A 134 9.98 -21.40 10.08
C PRO A 134 8.45 -21.40 10.05
N ASN A 135 7.86 -22.43 9.45
CA ASN A 135 6.39 -22.61 9.36
C ASN A 135 5.65 -21.50 8.62
N LEU A 136 6.35 -20.72 7.78
CA LEU A 136 5.76 -19.74 6.86
C LEU A 136 4.88 -18.64 7.51
N ALA A 137 5.14 -18.30 8.79
CA ALA A 137 4.44 -17.22 9.51
C ALA A 137 2.90 -17.35 9.44
N THR A 138 2.36 -18.51 9.80
CA THR A 138 0.92 -18.76 9.81
C THR A 138 0.23 -18.10 11.00
N HIS A 139 0.95 -17.95 12.11
CA HIS A 139 0.47 -17.31 13.33
C HIS A 139 1.42 -16.22 13.80
N TRP A 140 0.90 -15.26 14.57
CA TRP A 140 1.73 -14.20 15.19
C TRP A 140 2.76 -14.77 16.15
N ASP A 141 2.45 -15.91 16.78
CA ASP A 141 3.38 -16.59 17.70
C ASP A 141 4.62 -17.14 16.99
N ASP A 142 4.53 -17.45 15.70
CA ASP A 142 5.67 -17.88 14.88
C ASP A 142 6.75 -16.79 14.74
N LEU A 143 6.35 -15.53 14.93
CA LEU A 143 7.26 -14.38 14.90
C LEU A 143 7.91 -14.08 16.25
N ARG A 144 7.40 -14.68 17.34
CA ARG A 144 7.94 -14.45 18.69
C ARG A 144 9.36 -14.99 18.82
N GLY A 145 10.25 -14.17 19.33
CA GLY A 145 11.66 -14.56 19.53
C GLY A 145 12.49 -14.58 18.25
N MET A 146 11.91 -14.32 17.08
CA MET A 146 12.60 -14.37 15.79
C MET A 146 13.82 -13.42 15.73
N GLY A 147 13.75 -12.27 16.39
CA GLY A 147 14.89 -11.36 16.50
C GLY A 147 16.11 -11.96 17.22
N ARG A 148 15.93 -13.04 18.00
CA ARG A 148 17.03 -13.76 18.65
C ARG A 148 17.53 -14.94 17.82
N HIS A 149 16.64 -15.66 17.16
CA HIS A 149 16.98 -16.88 16.41
C HIS A 149 17.41 -16.58 14.97
N VAL A 150 16.76 -15.61 14.31
CA VAL A 150 17.06 -15.18 12.94
C VAL A 150 17.05 -13.64 12.88
N PRO A 151 18.07 -12.97 13.44
CA PRO A 151 18.12 -11.52 13.53
C PRO A 151 17.86 -10.79 12.20
N PRO A 152 18.41 -11.23 11.04
CA PRO A 152 18.16 -10.55 9.78
C PRO A 152 16.70 -10.54 9.35
N ALA A 153 15.96 -11.61 9.64
CA ALA A 153 14.54 -11.71 9.32
C ALA A 153 13.69 -10.78 10.19
N GLY A 154 14.00 -10.71 11.50
CA GLY A 154 13.35 -9.77 12.41
C GLY A 154 13.55 -8.31 11.99
N VAL A 155 14.78 -7.95 11.65
CA VAL A 155 15.11 -6.62 11.16
C VAL A 155 14.38 -6.34 9.82
N ALA A 156 14.39 -7.29 8.89
CA ALA A 156 13.71 -7.12 7.60
C ALA A 156 12.21 -6.88 7.77
N LEU A 157 11.54 -7.66 8.62
CA LEU A 157 10.10 -7.46 8.88
C LEU A 157 9.83 -6.15 9.60
N GLY A 158 10.66 -5.75 10.57
CA GLY A 158 10.55 -4.46 11.25
C GLY A 158 10.73 -3.27 10.29
N VAL A 159 11.74 -3.33 9.42
CA VAL A 159 11.99 -2.30 8.40
C VAL A 159 10.82 -2.25 7.39
N ALA A 160 10.31 -3.39 6.94
CA ALA A 160 9.17 -3.43 6.04
C ALA A 160 7.90 -2.84 6.68
N ALA A 161 7.64 -3.17 7.95
CA ALA A 161 6.52 -2.62 8.70
C ALA A 161 6.64 -1.09 8.83
N ALA A 162 7.82 -0.60 9.23
CA ALA A 162 8.08 0.84 9.31
C ALA A 162 7.96 1.56 7.95
N ALA A 163 8.35 0.87 6.85
CA ALA A 163 8.22 1.41 5.50
C ALA A 163 6.75 1.52 5.07
N PHE A 164 5.92 0.52 5.36
CA PHE A 164 4.47 0.57 5.11
C PHE A 164 3.78 1.63 5.97
N ALA A 165 4.19 1.78 7.22
CA ALA A 165 3.70 2.80 8.15
C ALA A 165 4.16 4.24 7.81
N ALA A 166 4.95 4.42 6.75
CA ALA A 166 5.55 5.71 6.40
C ALA A 166 6.33 6.34 7.55
N PHE A 167 7.04 5.51 8.34
CA PHE A 167 7.79 5.97 9.50
C PHE A 167 9.05 6.75 9.09
N PRO A 168 9.34 7.94 9.68
CA PRO A 168 10.63 8.60 9.48
C PRO A 168 11.77 7.72 10.03
N PRO A 169 12.90 7.59 9.36
CA PRO A 169 13.46 8.27 8.19
C PRO A 169 13.29 7.53 6.85
N LEU A 170 12.34 6.62 6.73
CA LEU A 170 12.15 5.83 5.52
C LEU A 170 11.46 6.63 4.39
N ALA A 171 11.65 6.16 3.14
CA ALA A 171 11.13 6.83 1.94
C ALA A 171 9.58 6.93 1.90
N GLY A 172 8.89 6.14 2.71
CA GLY A 172 7.44 6.23 2.88
C GLY A 172 6.98 7.56 3.48
N PHE A 173 7.75 8.14 4.41
CA PHE A 173 7.39 9.40 5.06
C PHE A 173 7.35 10.60 4.09
N PRO A 174 8.40 10.92 3.32
CA PRO A 174 8.33 12.02 2.36
C PRO A 174 7.26 11.78 1.28
N ALA A 175 7.04 10.54 0.87
CA ALA A 175 5.97 10.19 -0.06
C ALA A 175 4.59 10.54 0.50
N ALA A 176 4.29 10.07 1.70
CA ALA A 176 3.04 10.35 2.40
C ALA A 176 2.85 11.85 2.68
N TRP A 177 3.92 12.54 3.07
CA TRP A 177 3.90 13.98 3.31
C TRP A 177 3.57 14.80 2.06
N LEU A 178 4.16 14.47 0.91
CA LEU A 178 3.85 15.13 -0.36
C LEU A 178 2.38 14.94 -0.77
N ILE A 179 1.85 13.72 -0.61
CA ILE A 179 0.45 13.43 -0.93
C ILE A 179 -0.49 14.16 0.05
N TYR A 180 -0.16 14.14 1.35
CA TYR A 180 -0.93 14.84 2.37
C TYR A 180 -0.99 16.35 2.10
N ARG A 181 0.14 16.97 1.78
CA ARG A 181 0.22 18.38 1.43
C ARG A 181 -0.58 18.69 0.17
N ALA A 182 -0.44 17.88 -0.88
CA ALA A 182 -1.20 18.04 -2.11
C ALA A 182 -2.72 17.89 -1.88
N ALA A 183 -3.13 16.95 -1.01
CA ALA A 183 -4.53 16.77 -0.62
C ALA A 183 -5.06 17.96 0.18
N PHE A 184 -4.24 18.53 1.08
CA PHE A 184 -4.60 19.70 1.86
C PHE A 184 -4.79 20.95 0.98
N ASP A 185 -3.89 21.15 0.01
CA ASP A 185 -3.95 22.27 -0.93
C ASP A 185 -5.16 22.14 -1.88
N ALA A 186 -5.53 20.91 -2.26
CA ALA A 186 -6.68 20.65 -3.14
C ALA A 186 -8.03 20.80 -2.39
N ALA A 187 -8.15 20.18 -1.22
CA ALA A 187 -9.30 20.27 -0.33
C ALA A 187 -8.90 19.79 1.09
N PRO A 188 -8.93 20.65 2.11
CA PRO A 188 -8.52 20.27 3.47
C PRO A 188 -9.24 19.05 4.03
N VAL A 189 -10.50 18.82 3.62
CA VAL A 189 -11.29 17.64 4.03
C VAL A 189 -10.60 16.33 3.61
N LEU A 190 -9.96 16.28 2.44
CA LEU A 190 -9.25 15.09 1.97
C LEU A 190 -8.05 14.76 2.87
N ALA A 191 -7.31 15.78 3.31
CA ALA A 191 -6.20 15.59 4.23
C ALA A 191 -6.67 15.07 5.59
N TYR A 192 -7.78 15.61 6.12
CA TYR A 192 -8.37 15.10 7.37
C TYR A 192 -8.84 13.65 7.25
N LEU A 193 -9.31 13.22 6.08
CA LEU A 193 -9.72 11.83 5.85
C LEU A 193 -8.52 10.88 5.65
N LEU A 194 -7.38 11.38 5.16
CA LEU A 194 -6.14 10.60 5.03
C LEU A 194 -5.44 10.38 6.37
N ALA A 195 -5.47 11.37 7.25
CA ALA A 195 -4.74 11.34 8.53
C ALA A 195 -5.08 10.11 9.41
N PRO A 196 -6.35 9.72 9.64
CA PRO A 196 -6.67 8.53 10.41
C PRO A 196 -6.07 7.25 9.85
N GLY A 197 -6.13 7.06 8.53
CA GLY A 197 -5.54 5.89 7.88
C GLY A 197 -4.03 5.79 8.06
N MET A 198 -3.33 6.93 8.00
CA MET A 198 -1.88 6.99 8.24
C MET A 198 -1.53 6.69 9.70
N VAL A 199 -2.32 7.21 10.65
CA VAL A 199 -2.14 6.92 12.10
C VAL A 199 -2.43 5.46 12.42
N LEU A 200 -3.44 4.85 11.79
CA LEU A 200 -3.79 3.45 12.01
C LEU A 200 -2.68 2.47 11.56
N MET A 201 -1.83 2.87 10.63
CA MET A 201 -0.77 2.00 10.12
C MET A 201 0.58 2.24 10.83
N ALA A 202 0.76 3.38 11.49
CA ALA A 202 1.95 3.73 12.27
C ALA A 202 1.96 3.07 13.65
#